data_f52381fa6d3bc647780a5b95b1ccf53d
#
_entry.id   f52381fa6d3bc647780a5b95b1ccf53d
#
_cell.length_a   1.000
_cell.length_b   1.000
_cell.length_c   1.000
_cell.angle_alpha   90.00
_cell.angle_beta   90.00
_cell.angle_gamma   90.00
#
_symmetry.space_group_name_H-M   'P 1'
#
loop_
_entity.id
_entity.type
_entity.pdbx_description
1 polymer ?
#
loop_
_entity_poly.entity_id
_entity_poly.type
_entity_poly.pdbx_seq_one_letter_code
_entity_poly.pdbx_strand_id
1 'polypeptide(L)'
;MKTAYQMLSTIILILSATVWALDDNEEITPSEAGSQYWVYTVTWQPSFCLQNPKTAGCESPPEKFLTHGIWPYNNSTPEKNNRHPAFCNTAPGCEQGKECEISAGNLEQIAHEPEIAAWVTANPEGMFKHEWKKHGTCSGKAVQDYFNDIVRLRPAVQYDQAKFATWVGGSVMFDELKTAFPSNASYRCFVKDAKQYLHEVFYKITPNGAPYEDDAALQIGIACKVQETFIPKGK
;
A
#
# COMPACT_ATOMS: atom_id res chain seq x y z
N MET A 1 50.92 -39.73 23.18
CA MET A 1 49.65 -39.75 22.44
C MET A 1 48.86 -38.49 22.84
N LYS A 2 48.76 -37.49 21.96
CA LYS A 2 48.01 -36.26 22.20
C LYS A 2 46.80 -36.30 21.26
N THR A 3 45.63 -36.44 21.81
CA THR A 3 44.34 -36.46 21.10
C THR A 3 43.88 -35.04 20.89
N ALA A 4 43.83 -34.59 19.63
CA ALA A 4 43.30 -33.31 19.27
C ALA A 4 41.78 -33.41 19.09
N TYR A 5 41.00 -32.67 19.89
CA TYR A 5 39.58 -32.48 19.71
C TYR A 5 39.36 -31.36 18.69
N GLN A 6 38.83 -31.72 17.52
CA GLN A 6 38.30 -30.72 16.57
C GLN A 6 36.87 -30.32 17.01
N MET A 7 36.71 -29.08 17.44
CA MET A 7 35.38 -28.48 17.60
C MET A 7 34.84 -28.08 16.22
N LEU A 8 33.79 -28.76 15.80
CA LEU A 8 33.01 -28.39 14.64
C LEU A 8 32.06 -27.25 15.08
N SER A 9 32.36 -26.01 14.69
CA SER A 9 31.44 -24.88 14.86
C SER A 9 30.38 -24.94 13.77
N THR A 10 29.18 -25.33 14.14
CA THR A 10 28.01 -25.28 13.26
C THR A 10 27.53 -23.84 13.20
N ILE A 11 27.79 -23.15 12.08
CA ILE A 11 27.21 -21.84 11.79
C ILE A 11 25.76 -22.05 11.40
N ILE A 12 24.83 -21.74 12.32
CA ILE A 12 23.40 -21.66 12.01
C ILE A 12 23.18 -20.36 11.26
N LEU A 13 23.03 -20.41 9.94
CA LEU A 13 22.50 -19.32 9.14
C LEU A 13 21.02 -19.16 9.52
N ILE A 14 20.72 -18.18 10.35
CA ILE A 14 19.34 -17.71 10.56
C ILE A 14 18.97 -16.93 9.29
N LEU A 15 18.32 -17.59 8.34
CA LEU A 15 17.58 -16.89 7.29
C LEU A 15 16.46 -16.13 7.99
N SER A 16 16.64 -14.84 8.21
CA SER A 16 15.55 -13.93 8.55
C SER A 16 14.63 -13.85 7.33
N ALA A 17 13.63 -14.73 7.27
CA ALA A 17 12.48 -14.50 6.43
C ALA A 17 11.87 -13.17 6.90
N THR A 18 11.90 -12.16 6.05
CA THR A 18 11.11 -10.96 6.24
C THR A 18 9.64 -11.37 6.13
N VAL A 19 9.07 -11.77 7.25
CA VAL A 19 7.63 -11.89 7.38
C VAL A 19 7.12 -10.46 7.27
N TRP A 20 6.47 -10.12 6.18
CA TRP A 20 5.74 -8.87 6.04
C TRP A 20 4.60 -8.94 7.06
N ALA A 21 4.82 -8.30 8.20
CA ALA A 21 3.85 -8.31 9.28
C ALA A 21 2.60 -7.54 8.83
N LEU A 22 1.43 -8.07 9.23
CA LEU A 22 0.18 -7.31 9.19
C LEU A 22 0.32 -6.07 10.09
N ASP A 23 -0.41 -5.01 9.76
CA ASP A 23 -0.57 -3.88 10.69
C ASP A 23 -1.28 -4.36 11.97
N ASP A 24 -1.00 -3.74 13.12
CA ASP A 24 -1.53 -4.17 14.42
C ASP A 24 -3.07 -4.30 14.48
N ASN A 25 -3.77 -3.52 13.67
CA ASN A 25 -5.24 -3.53 13.57
C ASN A 25 -5.76 -4.34 12.37
N GLU A 26 -4.91 -5.04 11.64
CA GLU A 26 -5.26 -5.76 10.41
C GLU A 26 -5.76 -7.17 10.71
N GLU A 27 -6.84 -7.56 10.05
CA GLU A 27 -7.39 -8.91 10.11
C GLU A 27 -7.49 -9.52 8.71
N ILE A 28 -6.87 -10.67 8.51
CA ILE A 28 -7.05 -11.45 7.29
C ILE A 28 -8.41 -12.12 7.32
N THR A 29 -9.25 -11.84 6.32
CA THR A 29 -10.50 -12.57 6.11
C THR A 29 -10.30 -13.77 5.20
N PRO A 30 -11.06 -14.87 5.38
CA PRO A 30 -11.00 -16.01 4.49
C PRO A 30 -11.24 -15.61 3.03
N SER A 31 -10.52 -16.24 2.11
CA SER A 31 -10.63 -15.95 0.67
C SER A 31 -12.02 -16.19 0.10
N GLU A 32 -12.77 -17.13 0.68
CA GLU A 32 -14.15 -17.46 0.28
C GLU A 32 -15.14 -16.37 0.65
N ALA A 33 -14.79 -15.46 1.56
CA ALA A 33 -15.67 -14.37 1.97
C ALA A 33 -15.89 -13.32 0.87
N GLY A 34 -15.00 -13.31 -0.15
CA GLY A 34 -15.01 -12.28 -1.20
C GLY A 34 -14.65 -10.89 -0.66
N SER A 35 -14.98 -9.87 -1.43
CA SER A 35 -14.78 -8.47 -1.03
C SER A 35 -16.06 -7.67 -1.28
N GLN A 36 -16.36 -6.74 -0.38
CA GLN A 36 -17.53 -5.87 -0.48
C GLN A 36 -17.20 -4.58 -1.22
N TYR A 37 -15.96 -4.10 -1.10
CA TYR A 37 -15.46 -2.90 -1.76
C TYR A 37 -13.95 -3.02 -2.01
N TRP A 38 -13.37 -2.00 -2.61
CA TRP A 38 -11.95 -1.90 -2.88
C TRP A 38 -11.37 -0.66 -2.22
N VAL A 39 -10.10 -0.74 -1.83
CA VAL A 39 -9.33 0.39 -1.32
C VAL A 39 -8.27 0.75 -2.35
N TYR A 40 -8.41 1.90 -2.98
CA TYR A 40 -7.37 2.47 -3.84
C TYR A 40 -6.42 3.30 -2.96
N THR A 41 -5.21 2.81 -2.79
CA THR A 41 -4.22 3.40 -1.89
C THR A 41 -3.23 4.25 -2.66
N VAL A 42 -3.02 5.48 -2.20
CA VAL A 42 -2.01 6.38 -2.74
C VAL A 42 -1.09 6.90 -1.64
N THR A 43 0.19 6.98 -1.94
CA THR A 43 1.23 7.47 -1.05
C THR A 43 1.70 8.85 -1.50
N TRP A 44 1.79 9.84 -0.59
CA TRP A 44 2.45 11.09 -0.86
C TRP A 44 3.94 10.83 -1.03
N GLN A 45 4.47 10.95 -2.26
CA GLN A 45 5.80 10.45 -2.57
C GLN A 45 6.91 11.12 -1.74
N PRO A 46 6.90 12.44 -1.46
CA PRO A 46 7.90 13.04 -0.57
C PRO A 46 7.87 12.48 0.86
N SER A 47 6.70 12.09 1.39
CA SER A 47 6.58 11.44 2.70
C SER A 47 7.18 10.03 2.71
N PHE A 48 6.92 9.25 1.66
CA PHE A 48 7.55 7.94 1.49
C PHE A 48 9.08 8.08 1.48
N CYS A 49 9.59 9.03 0.72
CA CYS A 49 11.05 9.26 0.61
C CYS A 49 11.68 9.82 1.89
N LEU A 50 10.90 10.51 2.73
CA LEU A 50 11.36 10.92 4.06
C LEU A 50 11.60 9.73 4.99
N GLN A 51 10.81 8.65 4.86
CA GLN A 51 11.01 7.40 5.58
C GLN A 51 12.07 6.51 4.92
N ASN A 52 12.12 6.49 3.60
CA ASN A 52 12.91 5.57 2.80
C ASN A 52 13.90 6.31 1.87
N PRO A 53 14.83 7.13 2.40
CA PRO A 53 15.63 8.06 1.61
C PRO A 53 16.61 7.41 0.64
N LYS A 54 16.82 6.09 0.76
CA LYS A 54 17.72 5.31 -0.11
C LYS A 54 16.99 4.57 -1.23
N THR A 55 15.65 4.66 -1.28
CA THR A 55 14.86 4.02 -2.32
C THR A 55 15.01 4.77 -3.64
N ALA A 56 15.06 4.05 -4.74
CA ALA A 56 15.15 4.64 -6.08
C ALA A 56 14.03 5.66 -6.31
N GLY A 57 14.37 6.80 -6.92
CA GLY A 57 13.44 7.91 -7.14
C GLY A 57 13.27 8.86 -5.94
N CYS A 58 13.93 8.57 -4.80
CA CYS A 58 13.90 9.44 -3.63
C CYS A 58 15.00 10.50 -3.61
N GLU A 59 15.86 10.54 -4.60
CA GLU A 59 16.83 11.61 -4.82
C GLU A 59 16.13 12.94 -5.17
N SER A 60 15.03 12.85 -5.95
CA SER A 60 14.17 13.97 -6.34
C SER A 60 12.71 13.51 -6.45
N PRO A 61 12.02 13.29 -5.31
CA PRO A 61 10.68 12.75 -5.32
C PRO A 61 9.68 13.74 -5.92
N PRO A 62 8.78 13.26 -6.81
CA PRO A 62 7.74 14.12 -7.35
C PRO A 62 6.74 14.53 -6.27
N GLU A 63 6.27 15.77 -6.31
CA GLU A 63 5.22 16.29 -5.41
C GLU A 63 3.84 15.81 -5.88
N LYS A 64 3.60 14.50 -5.80
CA LYS A 64 2.32 13.89 -6.17
C LYS A 64 2.03 12.63 -5.36
N PHE A 65 0.76 12.26 -5.36
CA PHE A 65 0.33 10.95 -4.87
C PHE A 65 0.59 9.89 -5.92
N LEU A 66 1.39 8.88 -5.57
CA LEU A 66 1.63 7.69 -6.37
C LEU A 66 0.81 6.52 -5.84
N THR A 67 0.39 5.62 -6.72
CA THR A 67 -0.36 4.43 -6.33
C THR A 67 0.56 3.48 -5.58
N HIS A 68 0.10 3.03 -4.41
CA HIS A 68 0.70 1.91 -3.68
C HIS A 68 0.06 0.59 -4.14
N GLY A 69 -1.26 0.50 -4.05
CA GLY A 69 -1.99 -0.69 -4.44
C GLY A 69 -3.49 -0.47 -4.53
N ILE A 70 -4.20 -1.51 -4.94
CA ILE A 70 -5.65 -1.55 -5.00
C ILE A 70 -6.10 -2.86 -4.36
N TRP A 71 -6.70 -2.78 -3.19
CA TRP A 71 -6.91 -3.93 -2.32
C TRP A 71 -8.39 -4.29 -2.19
N PRO A 72 -8.77 -5.57 -2.31
CA PRO A 72 -10.11 -6.01 -1.94
C PRO A 72 -10.31 -5.89 -0.42
N TYR A 73 -11.49 -5.44 0.01
CA TYR A 73 -11.80 -5.22 1.42
C TYR A 73 -13.19 -5.71 1.79
N ASN A 74 -13.35 -6.06 3.06
CA ASN A 74 -14.64 -6.31 3.70
C ASN A 74 -14.95 -5.19 4.69
N ASN A 75 -16.23 -4.95 4.94
CA ASN A 75 -16.66 -3.94 5.91
C ASN A 75 -16.09 -4.21 7.29
N SER A 76 -15.74 -3.15 7.98
CA SER A 76 -15.37 -3.16 9.38
C SER A 76 -16.48 -3.78 10.25
N THR A 77 -16.06 -4.40 11.36
CA THR A 77 -16.97 -4.87 12.42
C THR A 77 -16.69 -4.08 13.69
N PRO A 78 -17.56 -4.20 14.74
CA PRO A 78 -17.29 -3.54 16.01
C PRO A 78 -15.93 -3.91 16.63
N GLU A 79 -15.41 -5.12 16.33
CA GLU A 79 -14.16 -5.64 16.88
C GLU A 79 -12.95 -5.32 15.99
N LYS A 80 -13.15 -5.20 14.68
CA LYS A 80 -12.09 -5.02 13.68
C LYS A 80 -12.47 -4.02 12.60
N ASN A 81 -11.61 -3.06 12.36
CA ASN A 81 -11.81 -1.97 11.41
C ASN A 81 -10.86 -1.99 10.20
N ASN A 82 -10.15 -3.09 10.01
CA ASN A 82 -9.23 -3.28 8.89
C ASN A 82 -9.29 -4.75 8.47
N ARG A 83 -10.25 -5.08 7.61
CA ARG A 83 -10.54 -6.46 7.20
C ARG A 83 -10.42 -6.61 5.70
N HIS A 84 -9.52 -7.47 5.28
CA HIS A 84 -9.33 -7.77 3.87
C HIS A 84 -8.91 -9.23 3.66
N PRO A 85 -9.30 -9.84 2.53
CA PRO A 85 -8.69 -11.10 2.09
C PRO A 85 -7.22 -10.85 1.71
N ALA A 86 -6.34 -11.73 2.13
CA ALA A 86 -4.92 -11.63 1.83
C ALA A 86 -4.31 -13.00 1.58
N PHE A 87 -3.32 -13.07 0.69
CA PHE A 87 -2.58 -14.30 0.33
C PHE A 87 -3.47 -15.45 -0.11
N CYS A 88 -4.51 -15.16 -0.89
CA CYS A 88 -5.55 -16.13 -1.25
C CYS A 88 -5.06 -17.19 -2.23
N ASN A 89 -4.20 -16.83 -3.18
CA ASN A 89 -3.73 -17.70 -4.26
C ASN A 89 -4.86 -18.32 -5.10
N THR A 90 -5.99 -17.60 -5.24
CA THR A 90 -7.20 -18.05 -5.95
C THR A 90 -7.45 -17.33 -7.27
N ALA A 91 -6.61 -16.36 -7.62
CA ALA A 91 -6.74 -15.63 -8.88
C ALA A 91 -6.52 -16.53 -10.10
N PRO A 92 -7.09 -16.20 -11.26
CA PRO A 92 -6.83 -16.91 -12.52
C PRO A 92 -5.33 -17.01 -12.82
N GLY A 93 -4.87 -18.22 -13.13
CA GLY A 93 -3.45 -18.52 -13.37
C GLY A 93 -2.65 -18.92 -12.12
N CYS A 94 -3.23 -18.85 -10.93
CA CYS A 94 -2.62 -19.40 -9.73
C CYS A 94 -2.82 -20.91 -9.65
N GLU A 95 -1.80 -21.65 -9.23
CA GLU A 95 -1.90 -23.08 -8.99
C GLU A 95 -2.40 -23.34 -7.56
N GLN A 96 -3.42 -24.20 -7.44
CA GLN A 96 -3.99 -24.54 -6.15
C GLN A 96 -2.92 -25.12 -5.20
N GLY A 97 -2.88 -24.61 -3.97
CA GLY A 97 -1.96 -25.09 -2.93
C GLY A 97 -0.51 -24.59 -3.07
N LYS A 98 -0.22 -23.69 -4.03
CA LYS A 98 1.08 -23.04 -4.18
C LYS A 98 0.96 -21.53 -3.99
N GLU A 99 2.07 -20.91 -3.57
CA GLU A 99 2.16 -19.44 -3.63
C GLU A 99 2.05 -18.96 -5.08
N CYS A 100 1.20 -17.97 -5.30
CA CYS A 100 0.99 -17.40 -6.62
C CYS A 100 1.89 -16.19 -6.81
N GLU A 101 3.00 -16.41 -7.50
CA GLU A 101 3.96 -15.36 -7.81
C GLU A 101 3.73 -14.80 -9.22
N ILE A 102 4.03 -13.53 -9.39
CA ILE A 102 4.09 -12.92 -10.71
C ILE A 102 5.33 -13.41 -11.45
N SER A 103 5.18 -13.88 -12.70
CA SER A 103 6.32 -14.29 -13.52
C SER A 103 7.22 -13.10 -13.84
N ALA A 104 8.53 -13.35 -14.02
CA ALA A 104 9.48 -12.30 -14.35
C ALA A 104 9.10 -11.53 -15.63
N GLY A 105 8.59 -12.23 -16.67
CA GLY A 105 8.15 -11.60 -17.91
C GLY A 105 6.94 -10.69 -17.73
N ASN A 106 5.91 -11.14 -16.98
CA ASN A 106 4.76 -10.30 -16.67
C ASN A 106 5.17 -9.09 -15.81
N LEU A 107 6.04 -9.30 -14.84
CA LEU A 107 6.52 -8.24 -13.96
C LEU A 107 7.24 -7.14 -14.75
N GLU A 108 8.17 -7.53 -15.62
CA GLU A 108 8.90 -6.60 -16.48
C GLU A 108 7.96 -5.84 -17.41
N GLN A 109 7.04 -6.54 -18.06
CA GLN A 109 6.05 -5.92 -18.95
C GLN A 109 5.21 -4.88 -18.21
N ILE A 110 4.62 -5.23 -17.06
CA ILE A 110 3.74 -4.36 -16.27
C ILE A 110 4.52 -3.16 -15.71
N ALA A 111 5.74 -3.38 -15.19
CA ALA A 111 6.55 -2.32 -14.60
C ALA A 111 6.97 -1.24 -15.61
N HIS A 112 7.11 -1.61 -16.88
CA HIS A 112 7.54 -0.70 -17.94
C HIS A 112 6.37 -0.20 -18.83
N GLU A 113 5.13 -0.59 -18.53
CA GLU A 113 3.97 -0.05 -19.25
C GLU A 113 3.81 1.45 -18.93
N PRO A 114 3.89 2.36 -19.94
CA PRO A 114 3.97 3.80 -19.68
C PRO A 114 2.80 4.37 -18.90
N GLU A 115 1.59 3.84 -19.11
CA GLU A 115 0.38 4.29 -18.43
C GLU A 115 0.41 3.92 -16.92
N ILE A 116 0.93 2.73 -16.59
CA ILE A 116 1.11 2.29 -15.20
C ILE A 116 2.29 3.04 -14.56
N ALA A 117 3.43 3.10 -15.25
CA ALA A 117 4.65 3.75 -14.76
C ALA A 117 4.45 5.24 -14.40
N ALA A 118 3.50 5.92 -15.06
CA ALA A 118 3.15 7.30 -14.74
C ALA A 118 2.57 7.49 -13.32
N TRP A 119 2.05 6.42 -12.70
CA TRP A 119 1.30 6.48 -11.45
C TRP A 119 1.90 5.69 -10.29
N VAL A 120 3.05 5.07 -10.48
CA VAL A 120 3.73 4.28 -9.44
C VAL A 120 5.12 4.83 -9.14
N THR A 121 5.73 4.34 -8.06
CA THR A 121 7.11 4.71 -7.70
C THR A 121 8.11 4.21 -8.75
N ALA A 122 9.30 4.81 -8.78
CA ALA A 122 10.40 4.31 -9.60
C ALA A 122 10.80 2.89 -9.15
N ASN A 123 11.12 2.01 -10.11
CA ASN A 123 11.46 0.60 -9.88
C ASN A 123 10.38 -0.13 -9.05
N PRO A 124 9.15 -0.26 -9.56
CA PRO A 124 8.01 -0.75 -8.80
C PRO A 124 7.98 -2.27 -8.61
N GLU A 125 8.93 -3.03 -9.15
CA GLU A 125 8.89 -4.50 -9.22
C GLU A 125 8.77 -5.17 -7.85
N GLY A 126 9.46 -4.64 -6.85
CA GLY A 126 9.37 -5.13 -5.47
C GLY A 126 7.98 -4.92 -4.87
N MET A 127 7.41 -3.74 -5.10
CA MET A 127 6.05 -3.40 -4.70
C MET A 127 5.04 -4.28 -5.44
N PHE A 128 5.16 -4.43 -6.75
CA PHE A 128 4.23 -5.25 -7.54
C PHE A 128 4.22 -6.71 -7.13
N LYS A 129 5.39 -7.29 -6.81
CA LYS A 129 5.45 -8.66 -6.26
C LYS A 129 4.68 -8.77 -4.95
N HIS A 130 4.85 -7.79 -4.06
CA HIS A 130 4.14 -7.75 -2.78
C HIS A 130 2.63 -7.57 -2.98
N GLU A 131 2.24 -6.56 -3.76
CA GLU A 131 0.84 -6.24 -4.03
C GLU A 131 0.08 -7.40 -4.69
N TRP A 132 0.70 -8.05 -5.68
CA TRP A 132 0.12 -9.24 -6.28
C TRP A 132 -0.06 -10.36 -5.25
N LYS A 133 1.02 -10.73 -4.56
CA LYS A 133 1.01 -11.86 -3.61
C LYS A 133 -0.01 -11.66 -2.49
N LYS A 134 -0.04 -10.47 -1.90
CA LYS A 134 -0.90 -10.17 -0.75
C LYS A 134 -2.35 -9.88 -1.14
N HIS A 135 -2.57 -9.07 -2.15
CA HIS A 135 -3.87 -8.50 -2.50
C HIS A 135 -4.41 -8.99 -3.86
N GLY A 136 -3.57 -8.96 -4.90
CA GLY A 136 -3.97 -9.32 -6.25
C GLY A 136 -4.48 -10.75 -6.38
N THR A 137 -3.86 -11.69 -5.66
CA THR A 137 -4.29 -13.11 -5.63
C THR A 137 -5.68 -13.31 -5.02
N CYS A 138 -6.24 -12.30 -4.37
CA CYS A 138 -7.59 -12.28 -3.79
C CYS A 138 -8.60 -11.54 -4.68
N SER A 139 -8.14 -10.86 -5.74
CA SER A 139 -8.98 -9.97 -6.55
C SER A 139 -9.94 -10.68 -7.51
N GLY A 140 -9.72 -11.98 -7.76
CA GLY A 140 -10.43 -12.74 -8.80
C GLY A 140 -10.02 -12.37 -10.24
N LYS A 141 -8.99 -11.53 -10.41
CA LYS A 141 -8.48 -11.04 -11.71
C LYS A 141 -7.18 -11.73 -12.10
N ALA A 142 -6.93 -11.82 -13.41
CA ALA A 142 -5.60 -12.15 -13.90
C ALA A 142 -4.60 -11.03 -13.53
N VAL A 143 -3.30 -11.37 -13.46
CA VAL A 143 -2.27 -10.42 -12.99
C VAL A 143 -2.25 -9.12 -13.80
N GLN A 144 -2.35 -9.18 -15.11
CA GLN A 144 -2.37 -7.98 -15.96
C GLN A 144 -3.59 -7.10 -15.69
N ASP A 145 -4.78 -7.70 -15.55
CA ASP A 145 -6.02 -6.97 -15.29
C ASP A 145 -6.02 -6.31 -13.90
N TYR A 146 -5.39 -6.97 -12.92
CA TYR A 146 -5.21 -6.40 -11.59
C TYR A 146 -4.38 -5.12 -11.64
N PHE A 147 -3.25 -5.12 -12.35
CA PHE A 147 -2.40 -3.94 -12.46
C PHE A 147 -2.97 -2.88 -13.42
N ASN A 148 -3.74 -3.26 -14.43
CA ASN A 148 -4.46 -2.31 -15.28
C ASN A 148 -5.47 -1.46 -14.49
N ASP A 149 -5.96 -1.94 -13.36
CA ASP A 149 -6.81 -1.17 -12.46
C ASP A 149 -6.12 0.08 -11.91
N ILE A 150 -4.80 0.12 -11.85
CA ILE A 150 -4.03 1.34 -11.47
C ILE A 150 -4.43 2.52 -12.37
N VAL A 151 -4.55 2.27 -13.66
CA VAL A 151 -4.95 3.29 -14.64
C VAL A 151 -6.47 3.45 -14.68
N ARG A 152 -7.19 2.35 -14.80
CA ARG A 152 -8.65 2.34 -14.97
C ARG A 152 -9.39 3.00 -13.80
N LEU A 153 -8.93 2.77 -12.56
CA LEU A 153 -9.55 3.30 -11.33
C LEU A 153 -8.91 4.60 -10.83
N ARG A 154 -7.84 5.08 -11.48
CA ARG A 154 -7.18 6.33 -11.09
C ARG A 154 -8.12 7.54 -10.98
N PRO A 155 -9.18 7.69 -11.81
CA PRO A 155 -10.14 8.78 -11.66
C PRO A 155 -10.86 8.84 -10.30
N ALA A 156 -10.87 7.75 -9.52
CA ALA A 156 -11.41 7.74 -8.16
C ALA A 156 -10.51 8.48 -7.14
N VAL A 157 -9.24 8.70 -7.45
CA VAL A 157 -8.30 9.45 -6.61
C VAL A 157 -8.51 10.94 -6.83
N GLN A 158 -9.45 11.49 -6.08
CA GLN A 158 -9.82 12.90 -6.17
C GLN A 158 -9.46 13.65 -4.89
N TYR A 159 -8.97 14.89 -5.04
CA TYR A 159 -8.76 15.84 -3.95
C TYR A 159 -8.68 17.26 -4.50
N ASP A 160 -8.91 18.23 -3.67
CA ASP A 160 -8.70 19.65 -4.01
C ASP A 160 -7.19 19.92 -4.09
N GLN A 161 -6.67 19.81 -5.32
CA GLN A 161 -5.24 19.98 -5.58
C GLN A 161 -4.75 21.40 -5.26
N ALA A 162 -5.57 22.41 -5.54
CA ALA A 162 -5.20 23.81 -5.29
C ALA A 162 -5.07 24.07 -3.78
N LYS A 163 -6.03 23.59 -3.00
CA LYS A 163 -6.01 23.68 -1.54
C LYS A 163 -4.85 22.87 -0.95
N PHE A 164 -4.66 21.62 -1.36
CA PHE A 164 -3.58 20.77 -0.88
C PHE A 164 -2.20 21.35 -1.17
N ALA A 165 -2.00 21.96 -2.35
CA ALA A 165 -0.74 22.60 -2.74
C ALA A 165 -0.32 23.74 -1.80
N THR A 166 -1.26 24.41 -1.13
CA THR A 166 -0.94 25.48 -0.18
C THR A 166 -0.23 24.97 1.08
N TRP A 167 -0.33 23.69 1.36
CA TRP A 167 0.27 23.06 2.55
C TRP A 167 1.59 22.33 2.26
N VAL A 168 1.93 22.14 0.98
CA VAL A 168 3.16 21.45 0.59
C VAL A 168 4.39 22.25 1.03
N GLY A 169 5.31 21.60 1.71
CA GLY A 169 6.49 22.22 2.33
C GLY A 169 6.24 22.81 3.73
N GLY A 170 5.01 22.75 4.21
CA GLY A 170 4.56 23.25 5.51
C GLY A 170 3.77 22.22 6.30
N SER A 171 2.80 22.70 7.06
CA SER A 171 1.90 21.88 7.88
C SER A 171 0.51 22.49 7.94
N VAL A 172 -0.46 21.68 8.34
CA VAL A 172 -1.87 22.04 8.49
C VAL A 172 -2.47 21.19 9.61
N MET A 173 -3.50 21.67 10.29
CA MET A 173 -4.26 20.86 11.24
C MET A 173 -4.93 19.70 10.49
N PHE A 174 -4.87 18.50 11.05
CA PHE A 174 -5.39 17.29 10.38
C PHE A 174 -6.86 17.40 10.00
N ASP A 175 -7.68 18.02 10.84
CA ASP A 175 -9.11 18.24 10.52
C ASP A 175 -9.32 19.16 9.32
N GLU A 176 -8.45 20.13 9.13
CA GLU A 176 -8.45 20.97 7.94
C GLU A 176 -7.93 20.20 6.71
N LEU A 177 -6.86 19.39 6.88
CA LEU A 177 -6.34 18.55 5.81
C LEU A 177 -7.43 17.68 5.18
N LYS A 178 -8.25 17.05 6.01
CA LYS A 178 -9.35 16.19 5.54
C LYS A 178 -10.32 16.90 4.59
N THR A 179 -10.48 18.22 4.73
CA THR A 179 -11.42 18.99 3.89
C THR A 179 -10.96 19.14 2.44
N ALA A 180 -9.73 18.74 2.11
CA ALA A 180 -9.28 18.66 0.72
C ALA A 180 -9.64 17.35 0.03
N PHE A 181 -10.18 16.38 0.76
CA PHE A 181 -10.47 15.03 0.26
C PHE A 181 -11.95 14.68 0.39
N PRO A 182 -12.48 13.75 -0.43
CA PRO A 182 -13.86 13.30 -0.32
C PRO A 182 -14.13 12.47 0.94
N SER A 183 -15.40 12.28 1.28
CA SER A 183 -15.87 11.56 2.48
C SER A 183 -15.47 10.08 2.52
N ASN A 184 -15.27 9.45 1.36
CA ASN A 184 -14.83 8.06 1.26
C ASN A 184 -13.31 7.89 1.44
N ALA A 185 -12.55 8.94 1.82
CA ALA A 185 -11.14 8.86 2.10
C ALA A 185 -10.84 8.57 3.57
N SER A 186 -9.82 7.76 3.84
CA SER A 186 -9.19 7.59 5.16
C SER A 186 -7.68 7.75 5.04
N TYR A 187 -6.96 7.82 6.19
CA TYR A 187 -5.60 8.36 6.18
C TYR A 187 -4.67 7.56 7.09
N ARG A 188 -3.44 7.40 6.63
CA ARG A 188 -2.31 6.92 7.45
C ARG A 188 -1.30 8.03 7.61
N CYS A 189 -0.84 8.21 8.84
CA CYS A 189 0.27 9.09 9.17
C CYS A 189 1.44 8.31 9.76
N PHE A 190 2.60 8.92 9.77
CA PHE A 190 3.72 8.46 10.59
C PHE A 190 4.29 9.61 11.41
N VAL A 191 5.05 9.26 12.44
CA VAL A 191 5.74 10.25 13.30
C VAL A 191 7.25 10.11 13.09
N LYS A 192 7.91 11.23 12.82
CA LYS A 192 9.35 11.35 12.75
C LYS A 192 9.78 12.67 13.40
N ASP A 193 10.79 12.63 14.27
CA ASP A 193 11.30 13.80 14.98
C ASP A 193 10.17 14.59 15.68
N ALA A 194 9.28 13.87 16.37
CA ALA A 194 8.09 14.37 17.07
C ALA A 194 7.05 15.10 16.19
N LYS A 195 7.17 15.03 14.87
CA LYS A 195 6.24 15.60 13.88
C LYS A 195 5.40 14.51 13.24
N GLN A 196 4.10 14.77 13.08
CA GLN A 196 3.21 13.92 12.30
C GLN A 196 3.28 14.29 10.82
N TYR A 197 3.37 13.30 9.95
CA TYR A 197 3.40 13.47 8.50
C TYR A 197 2.26 12.67 7.86
N LEU A 198 1.57 13.26 6.88
CA LEU A 198 0.67 12.51 6.01
C LEU A 198 1.49 11.51 5.20
N HIS A 199 1.12 10.24 5.26
CA HIS A 199 1.79 9.18 4.49
C HIS A 199 0.94 8.71 3.33
N GLU A 200 -0.26 8.20 3.61
CA GLU A 200 -1.14 7.59 2.62
C GLU A 200 -2.57 8.08 2.75
N VAL A 201 -3.27 8.03 1.63
CA VAL A 201 -4.71 8.24 1.53
C VAL A 201 -5.33 7.02 0.90
N PHE A 202 -6.38 6.50 1.52
CA PHE A 202 -7.12 5.31 1.13
C PHE A 202 -8.49 5.71 0.64
N TYR A 203 -8.76 5.51 -0.64
CA TYR A 203 -10.06 5.77 -1.23
C TYR A 203 -10.87 4.48 -1.26
N LYS A 204 -11.95 4.44 -0.49
CA LYS A 204 -12.91 3.34 -0.52
C LYS A 204 -13.76 3.49 -1.76
N ILE A 205 -13.77 2.47 -2.61
CA ILE A 205 -14.45 2.50 -3.90
C ILE A 205 -15.14 1.18 -4.20
N THR A 206 -16.18 1.24 -5.00
CA THR A 206 -16.74 0.03 -5.61
C THR A 206 -15.77 -0.53 -6.67
N PRO A 207 -15.93 -1.77 -7.14
CA PRO A 207 -15.11 -2.33 -8.23
C PRO A 207 -15.12 -1.50 -9.53
N ASN A 208 -16.10 -0.62 -9.69
CA ASN A 208 -16.22 0.29 -10.84
C ASN A 208 -15.65 1.70 -10.58
N GLY A 209 -15.07 1.93 -9.40
CA GLY A 209 -14.45 3.20 -9.04
C GLY A 209 -15.39 4.26 -8.45
N ALA A 210 -16.68 3.97 -8.25
CA ALA A 210 -17.57 4.87 -7.54
C ALA A 210 -17.23 4.92 -6.04
N PRO A 211 -17.44 6.06 -5.35
CA PRO A 211 -17.24 6.15 -3.90
C PRO A 211 -18.03 5.08 -3.15
N TYR A 212 -17.41 4.52 -2.11
CA TYR A 212 -18.01 3.60 -1.15
C TYR A 212 -17.92 4.21 0.24
N GLU A 213 -19.07 4.49 0.88
CA GLU A 213 -19.13 5.26 2.12
C GLU A 213 -19.58 4.44 3.33
N ASP A 214 -19.98 3.18 3.13
CA ASP A 214 -20.58 2.35 4.17
C ASP A 214 -19.58 1.88 5.25
N ASP A 215 -18.27 2.06 5.05
CA ASP A 215 -17.23 1.71 6.02
C ASP A 215 -16.49 2.94 6.55
N ALA A 216 -17.17 3.73 7.37
CA ALA A 216 -16.56 4.92 8.00
C ALA A 216 -15.49 4.57 9.05
N ALA A 217 -15.51 3.35 9.59
CA ALA A 217 -14.60 2.90 10.63
C ALA A 217 -13.24 2.38 10.10
N LEU A 218 -13.08 2.27 8.78
CA LEU A 218 -11.84 1.74 8.21
C LEU A 218 -10.63 2.56 8.67
N GLN A 219 -9.68 1.86 9.28
CA GLN A 219 -8.36 2.38 9.62
C GLN A 219 -7.30 1.39 9.16
N ILE A 220 -6.36 1.84 8.35
CA ILE A 220 -5.22 1.07 7.87
C ILE A 220 -3.94 1.68 8.44
N GLY A 221 -3.20 0.87 9.20
CA GLY A 221 -1.97 1.30 9.87
C GLY A 221 -2.19 2.41 10.90
N ILE A 222 -1.18 3.25 11.11
CA ILE A 222 -1.18 4.28 12.15
C ILE A 222 -2.14 5.42 11.78
N ALA A 223 -3.17 5.62 12.61
CA ALA A 223 -4.13 6.70 12.43
C ALA A 223 -3.46 8.08 12.57
N CYS A 224 -3.88 9.02 11.73
CA CYS A 224 -3.54 10.41 11.93
C CYS A 224 -4.27 10.98 13.17
N LYS A 225 -3.54 11.61 14.06
CA LYS A 225 -4.09 12.30 15.23
C LYS A 225 -4.60 13.68 14.84
N VAL A 226 -5.58 14.21 15.58
CA VAL A 226 -6.06 15.59 15.44
C VAL A 226 -5.00 16.56 15.98
N GLN A 227 -4.00 16.81 15.16
CA GLN A 227 -2.87 17.69 15.43
C GLN A 227 -2.28 18.23 14.15
N GLU A 228 -1.28 19.08 14.26
CA GLU A 228 -0.50 19.58 13.12
C GLU A 228 0.11 18.41 12.33
N THR A 229 -0.14 18.42 11.02
CA THR A 229 0.30 17.36 10.08
C THR A 229 1.14 18.00 8.98
N PHE A 230 2.36 17.54 8.84
CA PHE A 230 3.32 18.04 7.87
C PHE A 230 3.13 17.38 6.51
N ILE A 231 3.24 18.17 5.44
CA ILE A 231 3.20 17.73 4.05
C ILE A 231 4.56 18.02 3.43
N PRO A 232 5.49 17.06 3.41
CA PRO A 232 6.83 17.30 2.89
C PRO A 232 6.81 17.76 1.44
N LYS A 233 7.72 18.67 1.13
CA LYS A 233 8.03 19.08 -0.24
C LYS A 233 8.97 18.08 -0.91
N GLY A 234 8.92 17.96 -2.22
CA GLY A 234 9.95 17.34 -3.02
C GLY A 234 11.30 18.08 -2.87
N LYS A 235 12.39 17.39 -3.16
CA LYS A 235 13.72 17.98 -3.13
C LYS A 235 14.02 18.70 -4.46
#